data_ba9ee3bc558406c0c9e446076a11d0f2
#
_entry.id   ba9ee3bc558406c0c9e446076a11d0f2
#
_cell.length_a   1.000
_cell.length_b   1.000
_cell.length_c   1.000
_cell.angle_alpha   90.00
_cell.angle_beta   90.00
_cell.angle_gamma   90.00
#
_symmetry.space_group_name_H-M   'P 1'
#
loop_
_entity.id
_entity.type
_entity.pdbx_description
1 polymer ?
#
loop_
_entity_poly.entity_id
_entity_poly.type
_entity_poly.pdbx_seq_one_letter_code
_entity_poly.pdbx_strand_id
1 'polypeptide(L)'
;MKKSLLFSLVGMLFLSISSYAQDVLHMRNGDVLDVYITEIGVEEISYKETETSRVQISVAKSEVAMIIMENGRRYEFEVDQRIVSAPDYNLQRHRALKVGFFTPLYGSFRVEYEHNLKPGQSLLATTNIIGLGKDLYEENPGGIGFSVGYKFMTSPEYYLERQKRSHRMMGSYFMIEGAFSAYGHDVEYYNNNTYAYESGRGSSVGAALILSYGKQYVMGNSFVLDYSFGMGYGSTSTTLPSAAKGNIDYYEVMPSSYNFIGGFEEFPLVFKTRLSIGLLL
;
A
#
# COMPACT_ATOMS: atom_id res chain seq x y z
N MET A 1 29.38 2.12 32.89
CA MET A 1 28.72 3.43 33.04
C MET A 1 27.92 3.89 31.78
N LYS A 2 28.38 3.65 30.54
CA LYS A 2 27.66 4.13 29.33
C LYS A 2 26.33 3.41 29.01
N LYS A 3 26.15 2.14 29.40
CA LYS A 3 24.93 1.36 29.13
C LYS A 3 23.76 1.71 30.07
N SER A 4 24.07 2.15 31.30
CA SER A 4 23.06 2.57 32.28
C SER A 4 22.43 3.91 31.93
N LEU A 5 23.17 4.81 31.28
CA LEU A 5 22.69 6.12 30.84
C LEU A 5 21.71 5.99 29.64
N LEU A 6 21.96 5.02 28.74
CA LEU A 6 21.10 4.77 27.60
C LEU A 6 19.72 4.21 28.03
N PHE A 7 19.72 3.32 29.04
CA PHE A 7 18.46 2.78 29.59
C PHE A 7 17.65 3.84 30.34
N SER A 8 18.30 4.76 31.02
CA SER A 8 17.66 5.89 31.70
C SER A 8 17.06 6.89 30.71
N LEU A 9 17.73 7.13 29.55
CA LEU A 9 17.25 8.03 28.51
C LEU A 9 16.05 7.44 27.75
N VAL A 10 16.05 6.13 27.48
CA VAL A 10 14.93 5.41 26.87
C VAL A 10 13.73 5.35 27.81
N GLY A 11 13.96 5.17 29.13
CA GLY A 11 12.90 5.20 30.14
C GLY A 11 12.23 6.57 30.26
N MET A 12 12.99 7.66 30.08
CA MET A 12 12.48 9.03 30.15
C MET A 12 11.64 9.43 28.92
N LEU A 13 11.87 8.80 27.77
CA LEU A 13 11.10 9.04 26.54
C LEU A 13 9.67 8.46 26.62
N PHE A 14 9.45 7.45 27.47
CA PHE A 14 8.13 6.82 27.65
C PHE A 14 7.24 7.53 28.69
N LEU A 15 7.76 8.50 29.42
CA LEU A 15 7.02 9.20 30.48
C LEU A 15 6.34 10.49 30.01
N SER A 16 6.48 10.88 28.76
CA SER A 16 5.91 12.14 28.22
C SER A 16 4.66 11.95 27.36
N ILE A 17 3.90 10.86 27.52
CA ILE A 17 2.56 10.79 26.96
C ILE A 17 1.64 11.50 27.94
N SER A 18 1.58 12.83 27.84
CA SER A 18 0.51 13.61 28.42
C SER A 18 -0.77 13.24 27.66
N SER A 19 -1.53 12.32 28.22
CA SER A 19 -2.90 12.07 27.79
C SER A 19 -3.71 13.33 28.14
N TYR A 20 -3.93 14.19 27.17
CA TYR A 20 -4.99 15.21 27.28
C TYR A 20 -6.30 14.45 27.20
N ALA A 21 -6.91 14.25 28.33
CA ALA A 21 -8.20 13.63 28.45
C ALA A 21 -9.27 14.69 28.13
N GLN A 22 -9.58 14.83 26.83
CA GLN A 22 -10.71 15.61 26.33
C GLN A 22 -11.72 14.67 25.68
N ASP A 23 -12.95 15.08 25.67
CA ASP A 23 -13.97 14.38 24.90
C ASP A 23 -13.71 14.60 23.41
N VAL A 24 -13.89 13.57 22.62
CA VAL A 24 -13.69 13.64 21.16
C VAL A 24 -15.05 13.51 20.48
N LEU A 25 -15.43 14.56 19.76
CA LEU A 25 -16.66 14.62 18.98
C LEU A 25 -16.36 14.32 17.52
N HIS A 26 -16.84 13.21 17.04
CA HIS A 26 -16.74 12.82 15.63
C HIS A 26 -18.00 13.26 14.89
N MET A 27 -17.85 14.23 14.02
CA MET A 27 -18.93 14.71 13.15
C MET A 27 -19.12 13.81 11.93
N ARG A 28 -20.33 13.78 11.41
CA ARG A 28 -20.66 12.97 10.23
C ARG A 28 -20.02 13.49 8.93
N ASN A 29 -19.66 14.78 8.87
CA ASN A 29 -18.91 15.35 7.76
C ASN A 29 -17.42 14.92 7.74
N GLY A 30 -16.98 14.23 8.79
CA GLY A 30 -15.60 13.72 8.94
C GLY A 30 -14.72 14.59 9.82
N ASP A 31 -15.22 15.72 10.34
CA ASP A 31 -14.49 16.55 11.30
C ASP A 31 -14.38 15.82 12.64
N VAL A 32 -13.25 15.98 13.29
CA VAL A 32 -12.97 15.46 14.63
C VAL A 32 -12.61 16.65 15.49
N LEU A 33 -13.38 16.87 16.54
CA LEU A 33 -13.23 18.00 17.44
C LEU A 33 -12.88 17.50 18.84
N ASP A 34 -11.79 18.02 19.40
CA ASP A 34 -11.45 17.84 20.81
C ASP A 34 -12.17 18.91 21.61
N VAL A 35 -13.13 18.51 22.43
CA VAL A 35 -14.11 19.40 23.07
C VAL A 35 -14.43 18.90 24.48
N TYR A 36 -15.18 19.72 25.24
CA TYR A 36 -15.79 19.35 26.52
C TYR A 36 -17.30 19.23 26.35
N ILE A 37 -17.80 18.00 26.35
CA ILE A 37 -19.24 17.73 26.24
C ILE A 37 -19.91 18.18 27.54
N THR A 38 -20.86 19.08 27.41
CA THR A 38 -21.63 19.58 28.57
C THR A 38 -22.99 18.91 28.72
N GLU A 39 -23.58 18.51 27.61
CA GLU A 39 -24.89 17.85 27.59
C GLU A 39 -25.07 17.01 26.35
N ILE A 40 -25.65 15.81 26.52
CA ILE A 40 -26.13 14.96 25.44
C ILE A 40 -27.66 14.94 25.51
N GLY A 41 -28.28 15.87 24.80
CA GLY A 41 -29.75 16.00 24.75
C GLY A 41 -30.40 14.95 23.83
N VAL A 42 -31.70 15.09 23.66
CA VAL A 42 -32.48 14.16 22.76
C VAL A 42 -32.17 14.47 21.29
N GLU A 43 -32.13 15.73 20.89
CA GLU A 43 -31.95 16.17 19.51
C GLU A 43 -30.63 16.89 19.26
N GLU A 44 -30.01 17.46 20.32
CA GLU A 44 -28.79 18.25 20.24
C GLU A 44 -27.73 17.78 21.24
N ILE A 45 -26.49 18.03 20.92
CA ILE A 45 -25.32 17.84 21.76
C ILE A 45 -24.68 19.17 21.96
N SER A 46 -24.49 19.53 23.24
CA SER A 46 -23.88 20.81 23.64
C SER A 46 -22.45 20.57 24.14
N TYR A 47 -21.54 21.38 23.68
CA TYR A 47 -20.14 21.31 24.04
C TYR A 47 -19.46 22.67 24.14
N LYS A 48 -18.28 22.71 24.70
CA LYS A 48 -17.37 23.85 24.76
C LYS A 48 -16.04 23.50 24.11
N GLU A 49 -15.42 24.44 23.45
CA GLU A 49 -14.08 24.24 22.84
C GLU A 49 -12.97 24.09 23.90
N THR A 50 -13.14 24.75 25.06
CA THR A 50 -12.24 24.63 26.21
C THR A 50 -13.06 24.57 27.50
N GLU A 51 -12.51 23.92 28.53
CA GLU A 51 -13.19 23.79 29.85
C GLU A 51 -13.62 25.13 30.43
N THR A 52 -12.81 26.15 30.22
CA THR A 52 -13.04 27.52 30.74
C THR A 52 -13.89 28.39 29.83
N SER A 53 -14.27 27.93 28.65
CA SER A 53 -15.08 28.70 27.72
C SER A 53 -16.45 29.01 28.30
N ARG A 54 -16.88 30.28 28.18
CA ARG A 54 -18.24 30.72 28.53
C ARG A 54 -19.22 30.46 27.39
N VAL A 55 -18.72 30.21 26.18
CA VAL A 55 -19.54 29.96 25.01
C VAL A 55 -19.83 28.47 24.93
N GLN A 56 -21.09 28.11 24.91
CA GLN A 56 -21.59 26.78 24.68
C GLN A 56 -22.10 26.72 23.25
N ILE A 57 -21.66 25.68 22.50
CA ILE A 57 -22.03 25.45 21.13
C ILE A 57 -22.95 24.23 21.14
N SER A 58 -24.05 24.30 20.41
CA SER A 58 -24.94 23.14 20.20
C SER A 58 -24.89 22.68 18.76
N VAL A 59 -24.85 21.40 18.58
CA VAL A 59 -24.86 20.70 17.26
C VAL A 59 -25.99 19.70 17.27
N ALA A 60 -26.68 19.56 16.13
CA ALA A 60 -27.74 18.57 16.00
C ALA A 60 -27.15 17.15 16.16
N LYS A 61 -27.80 16.32 16.95
CA LYS A 61 -27.38 14.94 17.19
C LYS A 61 -27.30 14.11 15.89
N SER A 62 -28.11 14.47 14.89
CA SER A 62 -28.06 13.91 13.54
C SER A 62 -26.78 14.22 12.77
N GLU A 63 -26.01 15.25 13.15
CA GLU A 63 -24.74 15.62 12.53
C GLU A 63 -23.53 14.95 13.22
N VAL A 64 -23.76 14.30 14.36
CA VAL A 64 -22.73 13.64 15.14
C VAL A 64 -22.76 12.13 14.86
N ALA A 65 -21.60 11.55 14.60
CA ALA A 65 -21.43 10.13 14.40
C ALA A 65 -21.18 9.40 15.70
N MET A 66 -20.25 9.93 16.51
CA MET A 66 -19.81 9.29 17.74
C MET A 66 -19.20 10.33 18.68
N ILE A 67 -19.35 10.08 19.96
CA ILE A 67 -18.60 10.77 21.03
C ILE A 67 -17.74 9.74 21.74
N ILE A 68 -16.49 10.08 21.97
CA ILE A 68 -15.60 9.38 22.90
C ILE A 68 -15.38 10.30 24.08
N MET A 69 -15.90 9.89 25.22
CA MET A 69 -15.72 10.66 26.45
C MET A 69 -14.30 10.48 27.02
N GLU A 70 -13.82 11.45 27.81
CA GLU A 70 -12.57 11.39 28.56
C GLU A 70 -12.35 10.07 29.31
N ASN A 71 -13.41 9.48 29.85
CA ASN A 71 -13.38 8.22 30.59
C ASN A 71 -13.36 6.97 29.68
N GLY A 72 -13.21 7.14 28.36
CA GLY A 72 -13.20 6.07 27.35
C GLY A 72 -14.58 5.54 26.97
N ARG A 73 -15.66 6.05 27.53
CA ARG A 73 -17.02 5.67 27.10
C ARG A 73 -17.29 6.18 25.71
N ARG A 74 -17.88 5.32 24.87
CA ARG A 74 -18.29 5.64 23.51
C ARG A 74 -19.80 5.72 23.43
N TYR A 75 -20.29 6.79 22.80
CA TYR A 75 -21.69 6.97 22.45
C TYR A 75 -21.76 7.03 20.93
N GLU A 76 -22.29 5.99 20.31
CA GLU A 76 -22.54 5.94 18.88
C GLU A 76 -23.99 6.33 18.63
N PHE A 77 -24.21 7.27 17.72
CA PHE A 77 -25.54 7.72 17.37
C PHE A 77 -25.94 7.03 16.05
N GLU A 78 -26.88 6.11 16.14
CA GLU A 78 -27.45 5.50 14.95
C GLU A 78 -28.08 6.59 14.07
N VAL A 79 -27.75 6.58 12.81
CA VAL A 79 -28.48 7.35 11.82
C VAL A 79 -29.79 6.62 11.59
N ASP A 80 -30.90 7.33 11.64
CA ASP A 80 -32.12 6.79 11.06
C ASP A 80 -31.76 6.42 9.59
N GLN A 81 -31.66 5.14 9.31
CA GLN A 81 -31.17 4.59 8.03
C GLN A 81 -31.92 5.11 6.81
N ARG A 82 -32.98 5.89 7.04
CA ARG A 82 -33.78 6.55 6.00
C ARG A 82 -33.13 7.79 5.38
N ILE A 83 -32.05 8.34 5.95
CA ILE A 83 -31.44 9.59 5.48
C ILE A 83 -30.05 9.41 4.87
N VAL A 84 -29.34 8.32 5.13
CA VAL A 84 -28.08 8.03 4.45
C VAL A 84 -28.38 7.17 3.25
N SER A 85 -28.58 7.79 2.10
CA SER A 85 -28.55 7.09 0.82
C SER A 85 -27.22 6.35 0.75
N ALA A 86 -27.28 5.03 0.62
CA ALA A 86 -26.10 4.24 0.32
C ALA A 86 -25.37 4.93 -0.84
N PRO A 87 -24.03 5.07 -0.80
CA PRO A 87 -23.31 5.74 -1.86
C PRO A 87 -23.70 5.10 -3.18
N ASP A 88 -24.14 5.93 -4.13
CA ASP A 88 -24.50 5.44 -5.47
C ASP A 88 -23.20 5.03 -6.18
N TYR A 89 -22.81 3.78 -5.98
CA TYR A 89 -21.62 3.20 -6.61
C TYR A 89 -21.68 3.20 -8.13
N ASN A 90 -22.88 3.41 -8.74
CA ASN A 90 -23.04 3.45 -10.18
C ASN A 90 -22.50 4.76 -10.78
N LEU A 91 -22.53 5.85 -10.01
CA LEU A 91 -22.00 7.15 -10.42
C LEU A 91 -20.48 7.27 -10.22
N GLN A 92 -19.87 6.33 -9.52
CA GLN A 92 -18.44 6.35 -9.26
C GLN A 92 -17.65 5.69 -10.39
N ARG A 93 -16.49 6.26 -10.68
CA ARG A 93 -15.54 5.68 -11.63
C ARG A 93 -15.08 4.30 -11.14
N HIS A 94 -14.98 3.36 -12.07
CA HIS A 94 -14.70 1.95 -11.76
C HIS A 94 -13.44 1.41 -12.42
N ARG A 95 -12.65 2.28 -13.05
CA ARG A 95 -11.38 1.97 -13.67
C ARG A 95 -10.32 2.91 -13.15
N ALA A 96 -9.09 2.44 -13.09
CA ALA A 96 -7.93 3.25 -12.71
C ALA A 96 -6.74 2.91 -13.60
N LEU A 97 -6.00 3.93 -13.98
CA LEU A 97 -4.67 3.81 -14.57
C LEU A 97 -3.66 4.35 -13.57
N LYS A 98 -2.70 3.51 -13.18
CA LYS A 98 -1.72 3.81 -12.15
C LYS A 98 -0.32 3.57 -12.67
N VAL A 99 0.68 4.23 -12.07
CA VAL A 99 2.10 4.04 -12.33
C VAL A 99 2.83 3.73 -11.04
N GLY A 100 3.83 2.88 -11.12
CA GLY A 100 4.69 2.55 -9.99
C GLY A 100 5.58 3.74 -9.64
N PHE A 101 5.47 4.23 -8.40
CA PHE A 101 6.16 5.46 -7.99
C PHE A 101 7.69 5.30 -7.94
N PHE A 102 8.17 4.19 -7.37
CA PHE A 102 9.61 3.96 -7.21
C PHE A 102 10.24 3.11 -8.31
N THR A 103 9.45 2.51 -9.18
CA THR A 103 9.99 1.57 -10.18
C THR A 103 11.02 2.18 -11.13
N PRO A 104 10.94 3.49 -11.53
CA PRO A 104 11.97 4.10 -12.35
C PRO A 104 13.34 4.22 -11.65
N LEU A 105 13.37 4.24 -10.32
CA LEU A 105 14.61 4.25 -9.55
C LEU A 105 15.33 2.90 -9.55
N TYR A 106 14.62 1.82 -9.91
CA TYR A 106 15.11 0.45 -9.92
C TYR A 106 15.13 -0.15 -11.34
N GLY A 107 15.36 0.67 -12.34
CA GLY A 107 15.58 0.21 -13.71
C GLY A 107 14.35 -0.28 -14.46
N SER A 108 13.14 0.07 -14.02
CA SER A 108 11.93 -0.35 -14.72
C SER A 108 10.81 0.70 -14.64
N PHE A 109 9.85 0.63 -15.55
CA PHE A 109 8.66 1.48 -15.52
C PHE A 109 7.41 0.62 -15.49
N ARG A 110 6.62 0.76 -14.42
CA ARG A 110 5.42 -0.03 -14.17
C ARG A 110 4.16 0.76 -14.49
N VAL A 111 3.30 0.18 -15.30
CA VAL A 111 1.95 0.67 -15.59
C VAL A 111 0.94 -0.37 -15.10
N GLU A 112 -0.10 0.08 -14.45
CA GLU A 112 -1.14 -0.76 -13.86
C GLU A 112 -2.51 -0.28 -14.32
N TYR A 113 -3.33 -1.20 -14.79
CA TYR A 113 -4.74 -0.97 -15.09
C TYR A 113 -5.59 -1.78 -14.13
N GLU A 114 -6.46 -1.09 -13.41
CA GLU A 114 -7.39 -1.72 -12.48
C GLU A 114 -8.83 -1.52 -12.95
N HIS A 115 -9.58 -2.60 -12.95
CA HIS A 115 -11.01 -2.61 -13.24
C HIS A 115 -11.78 -3.16 -12.05
N ASN A 116 -12.62 -2.33 -11.45
CA ASN A 116 -13.50 -2.75 -10.37
C ASN A 116 -14.74 -3.44 -10.96
N LEU A 117 -14.89 -4.71 -10.69
CA LEU A 117 -15.98 -5.54 -11.17
C LEU A 117 -17.28 -5.25 -10.42
N LYS A 118 -17.17 -5.16 -9.10
CA LYS A 118 -18.25 -4.78 -8.18
C LYS A 118 -17.64 -4.21 -6.90
N PRO A 119 -18.39 -3.47 -6.07
CA PRO A 119 -17.87 -2.99 -4.80
C PRO A 119 -17.18 -4.12 -4.01
N GLY A 120 -15.93 -3.89 -3.60
CA GLY A 120 -15.12 -4.88 -2.91
C GLY A 120 -14.35 -5.88 -3.79
N GLN A 121 -14.47 -5.84 -5.13
CA GLN A 121 -13.75 -6.76 -6.01
C GLN A 121 -13.18 -6.06 -7.23
N SER A 122 -11.86 -6.18 -7.44
CA SER A 122 -11.17 -5.57 -8.57
C SER A 122 -10.21 -6.56 -9.24
N LEU A 123 -10.08 -6.42 -10.55
CA LEU A 123 -9.05 -7.07 -11.36
C LEU A 123 -7.95 -6.04 -11.64
N LEU A 124 -6.71 -6.42 -11.40
CA LEU A 124 -5.53 -5.60 -11.65
C LEU A 124 -4.65 -6.27 -12.70
N ALA A 125 -4.36 -5.58 -13.78
CA ALA A 125 -3.36 -5.97 -14.77
C ALA A 125 -2.17 -5.02 -14.67
N THR A 126 -0.96 -5.57 -14.65
CA THR A 126 0.28 -4.80 -14.52
C THR A 126 1.22 -5.14 -15.65
N THR A 127 1.82 -4.14 -16.25
CA THR A 127 2.93 -4.28 -17.20
C THR A 127 4.13 -3.54 -16.65
N ASN A 128 5.28 -4.17 -16.64
CA ASN A 128 6.54 -3.61 -16.20
C ASN A 128 7.52 -3.60 -17.37
N ILE A 129 7.96 -2.43 -17.81
CA ILE A 129 8.94 -2.28 -18.89
C ILE A 129 10.31 -2.18 -18.23
N ILE A 130 11.12 -3.20 -18.40
CA ILE A 130 12.44 -3.34 -17.80
C ILE A 130 13.46 -2.63 -18.70
N GLY A 131 14.36 -1.85 -18.10
CA GLY A 131 15.32 -0.99 -18.81
C GLY A 131 14.84 0.45 -18.95
N LEU A 132 13.58 0.77 -18.59
CA LEU A 132 13.11 2.14 -18.50
C LEU A 132 13.26 2.65 -17.05
N GLY A 133 14.39 3.26 -16.77
CA GLY A 133 14.69 3.79 -15.43
C GLY A 133 16.19 3.92 -15.21
N LYS A 134 16.55 4.13 -13.93
CA LYS A 134 17.95 4.23 -13.55
C LYS A 134 18.54 2.83 -13.41
N ASP A 135 19.52 2.53 -14.24
CA ASP A 135 20.33 1.33 -14.08
C ASP A 135 21.31 1.52 -12.92
N LEU A 136 21.01 0.89 -11.78
CA LEU A 136 21.81 1.02 -10.55
C LEU A 136 23.02 0.09 -10.53
N TYR A 137 22.97 -0.97 -11.32
CA TYR A 137 23.99 -2.03 -11.33
C TYR A 137 24.81 -2.06 -12.61
N GLU A 138 24.54 -1.13 -13.55
CA GLU A 138 25.20 -1.06 -14.86
C GLU A 138 25.08 -2.35 -15.68
N GLU A 139 23.98 -3.10 -15.47
CA GLU A 139 23.72 -4.38 -16.12
C GLU A 139 22.98 -4.24 -17.46
N ASN A 140 22.66 -3.03 -17.90
CA ASN A 140 21.94 -2.77 -19.15
C ASN A 140 20.67 -3.62 -19.31
N PRO A 141 19.77 -3.68 -18.30
CA PRO A 141 18.63 -4.58 -18.35
C PRO A 141 17.66 -4.17 -19.45
N GLY A 142 17.01 -5.16 -20.07
CA GLY A 142 15.99 -4.90 -21.07
C GLY A 142 15.00 -6.04 -21.19
N GLY A 143 13.71 -5.75 -21.04
CA GLY A 143 12.69 -6.79 -21.10
C GLY A 143 11.31 -6.33 -20.68
N ILE A 144 10.47 -7.30 -20.32
CA ILE A 144 9.08 -7.06 -19.93
C ILE A 144 8.69 -7.94 -18.74
N GLY A 145 7.92 -7.37 -17.83
CA GLY A 145 7.22 -8.08 -16.79
C GLY A 145 5.71 -7.89 -16.95
N PHE A 146 4.95 -8.89 -16.60
CA PHE A 146 3.50 -8.88 -16.63
C PHE A 146 2.93 -9.53 -15.36
N SER A 147 1.83 -9.00 -14.83
CA SER A 147 1.10 -9.70 -13.79
C SER A 147 -0.39 -9.41 -13.84
N VAL A 148 -1.16 -10.37 -13.32
CA VAL A 148 -2.60 -10.25 -13.12
C VAL A 148 -2.93 -10.60 -11.68
N GLY A 149 -3.66 -9.70 -11.02
CA GLY A 149 -4.08 -9.86 -9.64
C GLY A 149 -5.59 -9.66 -9.47
N TYR A 150 -6.16 -10.42 -8.56
CA TYR A 150 -7.54 -10.25 -8.13
C TYR A 150 -7.57 -9.74 -6.69
N LYS A 151 -8.20 -8.57 -6.48
CA LYS A 151 -8.31 -7.90 -5.19
C LYS A 151 -9.67 -8.16 -4.53
N PHE A 152 -9.62 -8.48 -3.24
CA PHE A 152 -10.77 -8.54 -2.35
C PHE A 152 -10.68 -7.37 -1.37
N MET A 153 -11.54 -6.38 -1.51
CA MET A 153 -11.52 -5.13 -0.74
C MET A 153 -12.62 -5.09 0.32
N THR A 154 -12.35 -4.49 1.46
CA THR A 154 -13.28 -4.36 2.59
C THR A 154 -13.97 -2.99 2.67
N SER A 155 -13.94 -2.23 1.60
CA SER A 155 -14.33 -0.82 1.54
C SER A 155 -15.76 -0.47 2.01
N PRO A 156 -16.84 -1.23 1.66
CA PRO A 156 -18.21 -0.83 1.96
C PRO A 156 -18.51 -0.70 3.46
N GLU A 157 -18.06 -1.68 4.26
CA GLU A 157 -18.32 -1.71 5.70
C GLU A 157 -17.58 -0.60 6.45
N TYR A 158 -16.35 -0.32 6.04
CA TYR A 158 -15.55 0.74 6.64
C TYR A 158 -16.19 2.14 6.50
N TYR A 159 -16.92 2.38 5.42
CA TYR A 159 -17.64 3.63 5.22
C TYR A 159 -18.81 3.79 6.19
N LEU A 160 -19.61 2.75 6.33
CA LEU A 160 -20.79 2.75 7.20
C LEU A 160 -20.41 2.99 8.67
N GLU A 161 -19.33 2.39 9.12
CA GLU A 161 -18.86 2.52 10.50
C GLU A 161 -18.28 3.92 10.82
N ARG A 162 -17.60 4.56 9.85
CA ARG A 162 -16.84 5.80 10.11
C ARG A 162 -17.34 7.01 9.34
N GLN A 163 -18.38 6.87 8.55
CA GLN A 163 -19.01 7.93 7.75
C GLN A 163 -18.04 8.75 6.88
N LYS A 164 -16.91 8.17 6.52
CA LYS A 164 -15.98 8.78 5.57
C LYS A 164 -16.50 8.59 4.15
N ARG A 165 -16.07 9.46 3.24
CA ARG A 165 -16.39 9.30 1.81
C ARG A 165 -15.94 7.94 1.34
N SER A 166 -16.89 7.08 0.98
CA SER A 166 -16.62 5.76 0.46
C SER A 166 -16.52 5.81 -1.06
N HIS A 167 -15.61 5.02 -1.58
CA HIS A 167 -15.48 4.80 -3.01
C HIS A 167 -15.37 3.28 -3.26
N ARG A 168 -16.01 2.80 -4.35
CA ARG A 168 -16.03 1.38 -4.73
C ARG A 168 -14.64 0.75 -4.89
N MET A 169 -13.61 1.58 -5.13
CA MET A 169 -12.20 1.19 -5.28
C MET A 169 -11.33 1.61 -4.09
N MET A 170 -11.92 1.98 -2.94
CA MET A 170 -11.19 2.41 -1.75
C MET A 170 -11.30 1.37 -0.65
N GLY A 171 -10.20 1.11 0.08
CA GLY A 171 -10.19 0.25 1.25
C GLY A 171 -8.94 -0.60 1.37
N SER A 172 -8.87 -1.37 2.46
CA SER A 172 -7.88 -2.44 2.61
C SER A 172 -8.26 -3.62 1.74
N TYR A 173 -7.27 -4.36 1.26
CA TYR A 173 -7.53 -5.50 0.39
C TYR A 173 -6.53 -6.63 0.58
N PHE A 174 -6.99 -7.84 0.27
CA PHE A 174 -6.16 -8.97 -0.06
C PHE A 174 -6.14 -9.16 -1.57
N MET A 175 -5.01 -9.58 -2.10
CA MET A 175 -4.86 -9.83 -3.53
C MET A 175 -4.09 -11.13 -3.77
N ILE A 176 -4.59 -11.91 -4.71
CA ILE A 176 -3.88 -13.06 -5.29
C ILE A 176 -3.37 -12.60 -6.66
N GLU A 177 -2.08 -12.72 -6.89
CA GLU A 177 -1.43 -12.22 -8.10
C GLU A 177 -0.50 -13.28 -8.71
N GLY A 178 -0.68 -13.58 -10.01
CA GLY A 178 0.29 -14.29 -10.82
C GLY A 178 1.20 -13.28 -11.51
N ALA A 179 2.51 -13.44 -11.38
CA ALA A 179 3.53 -12.54 -11.92
C ALA A 179 4.50 -13.31 -12.81
N PHE A 180 4.92 -12.67 -13.90
CA PHE A 180 5.89 -13.18 -14.86
C PHE A 180 6.84 -12.07 -15.28
N SER A 181 8.10 -12.41 -15.54
CA SER A 181 9.07 -11.50 -16.14
C SER A 181 10.03 -12.25 -17.05
N ALA A 182 10.49 -11.58 -18.11
CA ALA A 182 11.53 -12.04 -19.00
C ALA A 182 12.40 -10.84 -19.42
N TYR A 183 13.70 -10.92 -19.16
CA TYR A 183 14.63 -9.83 -19.47
C TYR A 183 16.03 -10.34 -19.77
N GLY A 184 16.76 -9.56 -20.54
CA GLY A 184 18.18 -9.73 -20.76
C GLY A 184 18.97 -8.71 -19.96
N HIS A 185 20.16 -9.06 -19.52
CA HIS A 185 21.07 -8.18 -18.78
C HIS A 185 22.52 -8.56 -19.04
N ASP A 186 23.44 -7.67 -18.80
CA ASP A 186 24.84 -7.91 -18.94
C ASP A 186 25.36 -8.61 -17.67
N VAL A 187 26.16 -9.63 -17.86
CA VAL A 187 26.70 -10.50 -16.81
C VAL A 187 28.21 -10.44 -16.88
N GLU A 188 28.88 -10.15 -15.78
CA GLU A 188 30.31 -10.28 -15.66
C GLU A 188 30.69 -11.66 -15.11
N TYR A 189 31.66 -12.30 -15.73
CA TYR A 189 32.16 -13.61 -15.30
C TYR A 189 33.67 -13.68 -15.45
N TYR A 190 34.31 -14.45 -14.57
CA TYR A 190 35.73 -14.71 -14.63
C TYR A 190 35.97 -15.89 -15.57
N ASN A 191 36.73 -15.69 -16.65
CA ASN A 191 37.06 -16.73 -17.60
C ASN A 191 38.39 -17.39 -17.19
N ASN A 192 38.34 -18.63 -16.72
CA ASN A 192 39.52 -19.38 -16.27
C ASN A 192 40.50 -19.72 -17.41
N ASN A 193 40.09 -19.61 -18.67
CA ASN A 193 40.99 -19.86 -19.81
C ASN A 193 41.80 -18.63 -20.19
N THR A 194 41.22 -17.45 -20.07
CA THR A 194 41.88 -16.16 -20.39
C THR A 194 42.44 -15.48 -19.15
N TYR A 195 42.10 -15.96 -17.94
CA TYR A 195 42.45 -15.39 -16.65
C TYR A 195 42.00 -13.91 -16.52
N ALA A 196 40.86 -13.58 -17.11
CA ALA A 196 40.33 -12.23 -17.13
C ALA A 196 38.83 -12.20 -16.87
N TYR A 197 38.36 -11.05 -16.39
CA TYR A 197 36.92 -10.76 -16.33
C TYR A 197 36.43 -10.43 -17.73
N GLU A 198 35.37 -11.09 -18.14
CA GLU A 198 34.70 -10.89 -19.41
C GLU A 198 33.24 -10.58 -19.16
N SER A 199 32.61 -9.82 -20.02
CA SER A 199 31.18 -9.54 -20.00
C SER A 199 30.45 -10.24 -21.17
N GLY A 200 29.20 -10.59 -20.89
CA GLY A 200 28.35 -11.20 -21.92
C GLY A 200 26.87 -11.00 -21.60
N ARG A 201 26.02 -11.22 -22.60
CA ARG A 201 24.57 -11.05 -22.43
C ARG A 201 23.94 -12.31 -21.86
N GLY A 202 23.38 -12.19 -20.66
CA GLY A 202 22.53 -13.21 -20.02
C GLY A 202 21.04 -12.95 -20.26
N SER A 203 20.21 -13.91 -19.92
CA SER A 203 18.76 -13.76 -19.92
C SER A 203 18.14 -14.43 -18.69
N SER A 204 17.16 -13.76 -18.09
CA SER A 204 16.45 -14.27 -16.92
C SER A 204 14.95 -14.34 -17.18
N VAL A 205 14.35 -15.42 -16.71
CA VAL A 205 12.89 -15.63 -16.74
C VAL A 205 12.42 -15.98 -15.34
N GLY A 206 11.40 -15.28 -14.86
CA GLY A 206 10.83 -15.50 -13.55
C GLY A 206 9.32 -15.62 -13.57
N ALA A 207 8.77 -16.50 -12.72
CA ALA A 207 7.34 -16.62 -12.50
C ALA A 207 7.05 -16.82 -11.01
N ALA A 208 5.95 -16.22 -10.53
CA ALA A 208 5.57 -16.30 -9.14
C ALA A 208 4.05 -16.22 -8.93
N LEU A 209 3.57 -16.88 -7.87
CA LEU A 209 2.24 -16.69 -7.30
C LEU A 209 2.39 -15.99 -5.96
N ILE A 210 1.73 -14.84 -5.81
CA ILE A 210 1.95 -13.90 -4.71
C ILE A 210 0.63 -13.59 -4.02
N LEU A 211 0.61 -13.66 -2.69
CA LEU A 211 -0.47 -13.17 -1.84
C LEU A 211 -0.04 -11.84 -1.26
N SER A 212 -0.84 -10.81 -1.48
CA SER A 212 -0.54 -9.45 -1.03
C SER A 212 -1.64 -8.92 -0.13
N TYR A 213 -1.24 -8.12 0.87
CA TYR A 213 -2.13 -7.27 1.64
C TYR A 213 -1.79 -5.81 1.35
N GLY A 214 -2.81 -4.99 1.16
CA GLY A 214 -2.61 -3.59 0.80
C GLY A 214 -3.77 -2.70 1.17
N LYS A 215 -3.61 -1.41 0.86
CA LYS A 215 -4.65 -0.41 1.04
C LYS A 215 -4.63 0.57 -0.11
N GLN A 216 -5.82 0.87 -0.60
CA GLN A 216 -6.05 1.81 -1.69
C GLN A 216 -6.88 2.97 -1.19
N TYR A 217 -6.38 4.18 -1.43
CA TYR A 217 -7.07 5.44 -1.15
C TYR A 217 -7.55 6.05 -2.46
N VAL A 218 -8.75 6.61 -2.42
CA VAL A 218 -9.31 7.40 -3.50
C VAL A 218 -9.58 8.81 -2.99
N MET A 219 -9.05 9.79 -3.70
CA MET A 219 -9.18 11.19 -3.36
C MET A 219 -10.00 11.90 -4.44
N GLY A 220 -11.16 12.45 -4.04
CA GLY A 220 -11.99 13.28 -4.91
C GLY A 220 -12.54 12.60 -6.17
N ASN A 221 -12.75 11.27 -6.17
CA ASN A 221 -13.19 10.48 -7.33
C ASN A 221 -12.26 10.65 -8.58
N SER A 222 -11.01 11.02 -8.36
CA SER A 222 -10.04 11.29 -9.43
C SER A 222 -8.70 10.64 -9.22
N PHE A 223 -8.12 10.76 -8.03
CA PHE A 223 -6.78 10.26 -7.71
C PHE A 223 -6.83 8.97 -6.92
N VAL A 224 -5.88 8.09 -7.21
CA VAL A 224 -5.68 6.82 -6.50
C VAL A 224 -4.26 6.75 -5.97
N LEU A 225 -4.12 6.36 -4.71
CA LEU A 225 -2.87 5.94 -4.07
C LEU A 225 -3.05 4.49 -3.62
N ASP A 226 -2.18 3.61 -4.06
CA ASP A 226 -2.24 2.17 -3.78
C ASP A 226 -0.89 1.69 -3.24
N TYR A 227 -0.89 1.07 -2.07
CA TYR A 227 0.30 0.42 -1.55
C TYR A 227 -0.01 -0.98 -1.05
N SER A 228 0.93 -1.90 -1.28
CA SER A 228 0.82 -3.27 -0.79
C SER A 228 2.18 -3.90 -0.55
N PHE A 229 2.13 -4.91 0.31
CA PHE A 229 3.21 -5.85 0.52
C PHE A 229 2.68 -7.26 0.30
N GLY A 230 3.46 -8.08 -0.40
CA GLY A 230 3.10 -9.46 -0.71
C GLY A 230 4.28 -10.40 -0.55
N MET A 231 3.94 -11.65 -0.29
CA MET A 231 4.85 -12.77 -0.29
C MET A 231 4.23 -13.94 -1.06
N GLY A 232 5.07 -14.78 -1.57
CA GLY A 232 4.58 -15.89 -2.37
C GLY A 232 5.64 -16.92 -2.68
N TYR A 233 5.32 -17.74 -3.66
CA TYR A 233 6.15 -18.80 -4.17
C TYR A 233 6.46 -18.53 -5.63
N GLY A 234 7.74 -18.62 -6.02
CA GLY A 234 8.15 -18.36 -7.38
C GLY A 234 9.55 -18.91 -7.67
N SER A 235 9.94 -18.81 -8.92
CA SER A 235 11.27 -19.20 -9.37
C SER A 235 11.76 -18.22 -10.42
N THR A 236 13.05 -17.95 -10.39
CA THR A 236 13.77 -17.19 -11.40
C THR A 236 14.90 -18.07 -11.92
N SER A 237 14.99 -18.22 -13.22
CA SER A 237 16.05 -18.98 -13.91
C SER A 237 16.84 -18.06 -14.80
N THR A 238 18.16 -18.06 -14.63
CA THR A 238 19.09 -17.25 -15.41
C THR A 238 19.88 -18.16 -16.36
N THR A 239 19.88 -17.79 -17.62
CA THR A 239 20.69 -18.44 -18.64
C THR A 239 21.92 -17.58 -18.93
N LEU A 240 23.08 -18.13 -18.66
CA LEU A 240 24.37 -17.48 -18.90
C LEU A 240 24.80 -17.53 -20.36
N PRO A 241 25.66 -16.62 -20.85
CA PRO A 241 26.25 -16.68 -22.18
C PRO A 241 26.99 -18.01 -22.40
N SER A 242 27.04 -18.47 -23.65
CA SER A 242 27.66 -19.75 -23.99
C SER A 242 29.16 -19.81 -23.63
N ALA A 243 29.86 -18.67 -23.68
CA ALA A 243 31.26 -18.55 -23.28
C ALA A 243 31.45 -18.74 -21.77
N ALA A 244 30.40 -18.45 -20.99
CA ALA A 244 30.36 -18.59 -19.55
C ALA A 244 30.04 -20.00 -19.05
N LYS A 245 29.62 -20.94 -19.94
CA LYS A 245 29.30 -22.33 -19.57
C LYS A 245 30.54 -23.15 -19.37
N GLY A 246 30.89 -23.48 -18.15
CA GLY A 246 31.85 -24.53 -17.82
C GLY A 246 33.13 -24.13 -17.07
N ASN A 247 33.38 -22.82 -16.85
CA ASN A 247 34.64 -22.38 -16.24
C ASN A 247 34.47 -21.12 -15.33
N ILE A 248 33.45 -21.11 -14.44
CA ILE A 248 33.05 -19.85 -13.86
C ILE A 248 32.82 -19.95 -12.37
N ASP A 249 33.41 -18.99 -11.64
CA ASP A 249 32.91 -18.48 -10.39
C ASP A 249 31.96 -17.31 -10.71
N TYR A 250 30.66 -17.58 -10.80
CA TYR A 250 29.62 -16.58 -10.99
C TYR A 250 29.02 -16.22 -9.62
N TYR A 251 29.03 -14.95 -9.28
CA TYR A 251 28.32 -14.43 -8.11
C TYR A 251 26.97 -13.85 -8.55
N GLU A 252 25.91 -14.59 -8.34
CA GLU A 252 24.56 -14.07 -8.53
C GLU A 252 24.23 -13.06 -7.42
N VAL A 253 24.21 -11.78 -7.77
CA VAL A 253 23.66 -10.75 -6.91
C VAL A 253 22.14 -10.93 -6.90
N MET A 254 21.53 -11.08 -5.74
CA MET A 254 20.08 -11.30 -5.51
C MET A 254 19.20 -11.29 -6.78
N PRO A 255 18.59 -12.40 -7.18
CA PRO A 255 17.74 -12.41 -8.37
C PRO A 255 16.57 -11.45 -8.17
N SER A 256 16.65 -10.30 -8.81
CA SER A 256 15.55 -9.36 -8.95
C SER A 256 14.92 -9.62 -10.31
N SER A 257 13.69 -10.06 -10.31
CA SER A 257 12.95 -10.23 -11.58
C SER A 257 12.34 -8.92 -12.08
N TYR A 258 12.67 -7.78 -11.47
CA TYR A 258 12.02 -6.46 -11.68
C TYR A 258 10.51 -6.45 -11.44
N ASN A 259 9.89 -7.59 -11.20
CA ASN A 259 8.48 -7.74 -10.89
C ASN A 259 8.24 -8.27 -9.46
N PHE A 260 9.20 -9.02 -8.94
CA PHE A 260 9.28 -9.52 -7.55
C PHE A 260 10.75 -9.77 -7.19
N ILE A 261 11.05 -9.95 -5.91
CA ILE A 261 12.40 -10.21 -5.38
C ILE A 261 12.41 -11.61 -4.78
N GLY A 262 13.47 -12.40 -5.04
CA GLY A 262 13.63 -13.77 -4.55
C GLY A 262 13.30 -14.82 -5.60
N GLY A 263 12.96 -16.03 -5.18
CA GLY A 263 12.71 -17.16 -6.06
C GLY A 263 13.99 -17.91 -6.40
N PHE A 264 14.91 -18.05 -5.44
CA PHE A 264 16.13 -18.85 -5.55
C PHE A 264 15.78 -20.33 -5.73
N GLU A 265 16.66 -21.06 -6.42
CA GLU A 265 16.49 -22.47 -6.67
C GLU A 265 16.35 -23.30 -5.38
N GLU A 266 17.11 -22.93 -4.33
CA GLU A 266 17.04 -23.58 -3.02
C GLU A 266 15.97 -23.01 -2.09
N PHE A 267 15.50 -21.77 -2.33
CA PHE A 267 14.53 -21.06 -1.49
C PHE A 267 13.54 -20.27 -2.35
N PRO A 268 12.46 -20.91 -2.80
CA PRO A 268 11.52 -20.34 -3.77
C PRO A 268 10.56 -19.28 -3.20
N LEU A 269 10.89 -18.66 -2.07
CA LEU A 269 10.13 -17.54 -1.54
C LEU A 269 10.38 -16.27 -2.33
N VAL A 270 9.29 -15.58 -2.65
CA VAL A 270 9.32 -14.28 -3.32
C VAL A 270 8.60 -13.22 -2.52
N PHE A 271 9.07 -11.98 -2.68
CA PHE A 271 8.50 -10.80 -2.06
C PHE A 271 8.19 -9.75 -3.12
N LYS A 272 7.11 -9.02 -2.91
CA LYS A 272 6.72 -7.92 -3.78
C LYS A 272 6.19 -6.76 -2.97
N THR A 273 6.69 -5.57 -3.26
CA THR A 273 6.17 -4.32 -2.72
C THR A 273 5.57 -3.49 -3.86
N ARG A 274 4.51 -2.77 -3.54
CA ARG A 274 3.86 -1.86 -4.49
C ARG A 274 3.61 -0.53 -3.80
N LEU A 275 3.98 0.55 -4.46
CA LEU A 275 3.48 1.88 -4.22
C LEU A 275 3.17 2.48 -5.59
N SER A 276 1.91 2.77 -5.83
CA SER A 276 1.43 3.26 -7.12
C SER A 276 0.50 4.45 -6.93
N ILE A 277 0.61 5.40 -7.84
CA ILE A 277 -0.24 6.58 -7.92
C ILE A 277 -0.93 6.60 -9.29
N GLY A 278 -2.12 7.13 -9.36
CA GLY A 278 -2.85 7.13 -10.63
C GLY A 278 -4.14 7.93 -10.63
N LEU A 279 -4.85 7.78 -11.72
CA LEU A 279 -6.11 8.45 -11.99
C LEU A 279 -7.23 7.43 -12.16
N LEU A 280 -8.41 7.78 -11.67
CA LEU A 280 -9.65 7.09 -11.99
C LEU A 280 -10.17 7.52 -13.36
N LEU A 281 -10.68 6.54 -14.10
CA LEU A 281 -11.23 6.70 -15.47
C LEU A 281 -12.72 6.45 -15.50
#